data_2915b7ef1fba196d0a69163d1409d5ea
#
_entry.id   2915b7ef1fba196d0a69163d1409d5ea
#
_cell.length_a   1.000
_cell.length_b   1.000
_cell.length_c   1.000
_cell.angle_alpha   90.00
_cell.angle_beta   90.00
_cell.angle_gamma   90.00
#
_symmetry.space_group_name_H-M   'P 1'
#
loop_
_entity.id
_entity.type
_entity.pdbx_description
1 polymer ?
#
loop_
_entity_poly.entity_id
_entity_poly.type
_entity_poly.pdbx_seq_one_letter_code
_entity_poly.pdbx_strand_id
1 'polypeptide(L)'
;IRASDWSSDVCSSDLGLVNTREMFAKAIKGGYAVPAFNFNNMEQLQAIIQAAAETKSPVILQVSKGARNYANQTLLRYMAEGAVAYAKELGWEKPQIVLHLDHGDSFELCKSCVDMGFSSVMIDGSHLPYDENVALTKKVVEYAHQFDVTVEGELGVLAGVEDEVSAEHHTYTRPEEVVDFVSKTGCDSLAISIGTSHGANKFKPEQCTRNADGLLVPPPLRFDVLEGVEKELPGFPIVLHGSSSVPQEEVATINKYGGALKDAIGIPEEELRHAATSAVCKINIDSDSRLAMTAAVREVFATKPAEFDPRKYLGPARDNMKKLYKHKIENVLGSAGKAE
;
A
#
# COMPACT_ATOMS: atom_id res chain seq x y z
N ILE A 1 25.39 -26.03 0.71
CA ILE A 1 25.29 -24.77 -0.07
C ILE A 1 26.14 -23.76 0.65
N ARG A 2 27.25 -23.32 0.04
CA ARG A 2 28.17 -22.37 0.66
C ARG A 2 27.60 -20.98 0.58
N ALA A 3 27.73 -20.19 1.65
CA ALA A 3 27.27 -18.79 1.74
C ALA A 3 27.97 -17.83 0.75
N SER A 4 28.90 -18.32 -0.08
CA SER A 4 29.64 -17.55 -1.07
C SER A 4 29.03 -17.51 -2.47
N ASP A 5 27.92 -18.23 -2.72
CA ASP A 5 27.27 -18.29 -4.04
C ASP A 5 26.06 -17.34 -4.13
N TRP A 6 25.91 -16.46 -3.19
CA TRP A 6 24.92 -15.40 -3.24
C TRP A 6 25.52 -14.23 -4.05
N SER A 7 25.45 -14.34 -5.39
CA SER A 7 25.76 -13.17 -6.21
C SER A 7 24.77 -12.06 -5.87
N SER A 8 25.31 -10.88 -5.63
CA SER A 8 24.60 -9.67 -5.22
C SER A 8 23.64 -9.10 -6.27
N ASP A 9 23.38 -9.79 -7.36
CA ASP A 9 22.70 -9.24 -8.54
C ASP A 9 21.46 -10.07 -8.90
N VAL A 10 20.49 -10.16 -7.99
CA VAL A 10 19.18 -10.73 -8.35
C VAL A 10 18.32 -9.64 -8.95
N CYS A 11 18.05 -9.76 -10.23
CA CYS A 11 17.10 -8.88 -10.91
C CYS A 11 15.66 -9.25 -10.52
N SER A 12 14.78 -8.27 -10.40
CA SER A 12 13.34 -8.49 -10.13
C SER A 12 12.67 -9.37 -11.21
N SER A 13 13.16 -9.29 -12.46
CA SER A 13 12.71 -10.15 -13.56
C SER A 13 12.99 -11.64 -13.32
N ASP A 14 14.05 -11.99 -12.57
CA ASP A 14 14.38 -13.38 -12.23
C ASP A 14 13.33 -13.98 -11.26
N LEU A 15 12.68 -13.13 -10.46
CA LEU A 15 11.57 -13.50 -9.59
C LEU A 15 10.22 -13.54 -10.31
N GLY A 16 10.15 -13.12 -11.59
CA GLY A 16 8.91 -12.98 -12.35
C GLY A 16 8.04 -11.81 -11.90
N LEU A 17 8.62 -10.83 -11.20
CA LEU A 17 7.97 -9.59 -10.80
C LEU A 17 8.01 -8.57 -11.95
N VAL A 18 7.04 -7.66 -11.98
CA VAL A 18 7.03 -6.49 -12.86
C VAL A 18 7.27 -5.21 -12.06
N ASN A 19 7.73 -4.13 -12.70
CA ASN A 19 7.77 -2.82 -12.08
C ASN A 19 6.47 -2.03 -12.29
N THR A 20 6.37 -0.83 -11.75
CA THR A 20 5.14 -0.03 -11.77
C THR A 20 4.91 0.74 -13.07
N ARG A 21 5.91 0.88 -13.94
CA ARG A 21 5.89 1.84 -15.07
C ARG A 21 4.72 1.62 -16.03
N GLU A 22 4.61 0.44 -16.63
CA GLU A 22 3.49 0.11 -17.52
C GLU A 22 2.16 -0.02 -16.76
N MET A 23 2.22 -0.56 -15.55
CA MET A 23 1.06 -0.77 -14.69
C MET A 23 0.37 0.57 -14.38
N PHE A 24 1.13 1.60 -14.02
CA PHE A 24 0.58 2.93 -13.74
C PHE A 24 0.11 3.66 -15.00
N ALA A 25 0.81 3.53 -16.11
CA ALA A 25 0.35 4.08 -17.39
C ALA A 25 -1.03 3.51 -17.80
N LYS A 26 -1.23 2.20 -17.63
CA LYS A 26 -2.53 1.55 -17.86
C LYS A 26 -3.59 2.02 -16.86
N ALA A 27 -3.23 2.20 -15.59
CA ALA A 27 -4.14 2.64 -14.54
C ALA A 27 -4.68 4.04 -14.81
N ILE A 28 -3.81 5.01 -15.12
CA ILE A 28 -4.20 6.38 -15.45
C ILE A 28 -5.12 6.39 -16.68
N LYS A 29 -4.72 5.70 -17.76
CA LYS A 29 -5.53 5.63 -18.98
C LYS A 29 -6.88 4.96 -18.77
N GLY A 30 -6.93 3.99 -17.87
CA GLY A 30 -8.12 3.19 -17.58
C GLY A 30 -9.04 3.76 -16.49
N GLY A 31 -8.65 4.84 -15.80
CA GLY A 31 -9.41 5.43 -14.71
C GLY A 31 -9.62 4.48 -13.53
N TYR A 32 -8.55 3.81 -13.09
CA TYR A 32 -8.54 2.95 -11.92
C TYR A 32 -7.24 3.10 -11.13
N ALA A 33 -7.22 2.68 -9.88
CA ALA A 33 -5.99 2.60 -9.09
C ALA A 33 -5.57 1.15 -8.87
N VAL A 34 -4.28 0.90 -8.92
CA VAL A 34 -3.69 -0.39 -8.55
C VAL A 34 -3.70 -0.53 -7.03
N PRO A 35 -4.25 -1.63 -6.49
CA PRO A 35 -4.20 -1.88 -5.06
C PRO A 35 -2.77 -2.14 -4.59
N ALA A 36 -2.34 -1.40 -3.56
CA ALA A 36 -1.10 -1.64 -2.87
C ALA A 36 -1.43 -2.14 -1.45
N PHE A 37 -1.33 -3.45 -1.28
CA PHE A 37 -1.67 -4.13 -0.03
C PHE A 37 -0.43 -4.48 0.77
N ASN A 38 -0.36 -3.97 2.01
CA ASN A 38 0.70 -4.33 2.94
C ASN A 38 0.51 -5.76 3.46
N PHE A 39 1.60 -6.49 3.62
CA PHE A 39 1.58 -7.81 4.23
C PHE A 39 2.75 -8.02 5.19
N ASN A 40 2.52 -8.83 6.24
CA ASN A 40 3.49 -9.14 7.28
C ASN A 40 3.70 -10.66 7.45
N ASN A 41 2.81 -11.47 6.87
CA ASN A 41 2.79 -12.91 7.07
C ASN A 41 2.24 -13.65 5.85
N MET A 42 2.30 -14.97 5.89
CA MET A 42 1.87 -15.85 4.81
C MET A 42 0.35 -15.76 4.54
N GLU A 43 -0.47 -15.63 5.57
CA GLU A 43 -1.93 -15.59 5.44
C GLU A 43 -2.41 -14.35 4.69
N GLN A 44 -1.81 -13.18 4.99
CA GLN A 44 -2.08 -11.94 4.24
C GLN A 44 -1.65 -12.11 2.78
N LEU A 45 -0.43 -12.61 2.53
CA LEU A 45 0.08 -12.82 1.18
C LEU A 45 -0.82 -13.77 0.37
N GLN A 46 -1.22 -14.90 0.94
CA GLN A 46 -2.14 -15.84 0.29
C GLN A 46 -3.47 -15.18 -0.07
N ALA A 47 -4.06 -14.42 0.86
CA ALA A 47 -5.33 -13.73 0.65
C ALA A 47 -5.23 -12.68 -0.48
N ILE A 48 -4.13 -11.91 -0.52
CA ILE A 48 -3.88 -10.91 -1.58
C ILE A 48 -3.79 -11.60 -2.94
N ILE A 49 -2.97 -12.65 -3.06
CA ILE A 49 -2.77 -13.34 -4.34
C ILE A 49 -4.03 -14.04 -4.83
N GLN A 50 -4.79 -14.66 -3.93
CA GLN A 50 -6.09 -15.27 -4.28
C GLN A 50 -7.08 -14.22 -4.78
N ALA A 51 -7.19 -13.08 -4.08
CA ALA A 51 -8.09 -12.00 -4.48
C ALA A 51 -7.69 -11.42 -5.85
N ALA A 52 -6.40 -11.14 -6.07
CA ALA A 52 -5.89 -10.59 -7.32
C ALA A 52 -6.09 -11.56 -8.50
N ALA A 53 -5.80 -12.84 -8.31
CA ALA A 53 -6.00 -13.88 -9.34
C ALA A 53 -7.49 -14.06 -9.69
N GLU A 54 -8.36 -14.18 -8.67
CA GLU A 54 -9.81 -14.36 -8.88
C GLU A 54 -10.47 -13.15 -9.57
N THR A 55 -9.98 -11.95 -9.30
CA THR A 55 -10.50 -10.69 -9.89
C THR A 55 -9.75 -10.25 -11.14
N LYS A 56 -8.68 -10.94 -11.52
CA LYS A 56 -7.77 -10.55 -12.62
C LYS A 56 -7.29 -9.11 -12.48
N SER A 57 -6.84 -8.75 -11.28
CA SER A 57 -6.35 -7.41 -10.94
C SER A 57 -4.83 -7.40 -10.86
N PRO A 58 -4.13 -6.38 -11.41
CA PRO A 58 -2.75 -6.13 -11.03
C PRO A 58 -2.68 -5.83 -9.54
N VAL A 59 -1.53 -6.11 -8.90
CA VAL A 59 -1.37 -5.89 -7.45
C VAL A 59 0.05 -5.50 -7.09
N ILE A 60 0.16 -4.62 -6.11
CA ILE A 60 1.42 -4.25 -5.46
C ILE A 60 1.44 -4.90 -4.07
N LEU A 61 2.41 -5.78 -3.86
CA LEU A 61 2.74 -6.33 -2.55
C LEU A 61 3.64 -5.33 -1.83
N GLN A 62 3.12 -4.69 -0.79
CA GLN A 62 3.85 -3.68 -0.03
C GLN A 62 4.47 -4.25 1.24
N VAL A 63 5.68 -3.78 1.54
CA VAL A 63 6.44 -4.18 2.72
C VAL A 63 7.08 -2.94 3.34
N SER A 64 6.66 -2.59 4.55
CA SER A 64 7.33 -1.58 5.34
C SER A 64 8.65 -2.09 5.93
N LYS A 65 9.48 -1.18 6.45
CA LYS A 65 10.70 -1.54 7.20
C LYS A 65 10.37 -2.47 8.37
N GLY A 66 9.29 -2.19 9.12
CA GLY A 66 8.82 -3.01 10.24
C GLY A 66 8.41 -4.40 9.78
N ALA A 67 7.61 -4.52 8.72
CA ALA A 67 7.22 -5.79 8.14
C ALA A 67 8.43 -6.61 7.63
N ARG A 68 9.39 -5.95 6.98
CA ARG A 68 10.63 -6.57 6.50
C ARG A 68 11.47 -7.14 7.65
N ASN A 69 11.57 -6.40 8.76
CA ASN A 69 12.29 -6.87 9.96
C ASN A 69 11.55 -8.03 10.64
N TYR A 70 10.23 -7.96 10.72
CA TYR A 70 9.39 -9.00 11.31
C TYR A 70 9.45 -10.32 10.52
N ALA A 71 9.23 -10.27 9.22
CA ALA A 71 9.21 -11.45 8.36
C ALA A 71 10.60 -12.04 8.08
N ASN A 72 11.66 -11.29 8.28
CA ASN A 72 13.02 -11.54 7.80
C ASN A 72 13.17 -11.40 6.28
N GLN A 73 14.19 -10.67 5.87
CA GLN A 73 14.38 -10.34 4.45
C GLN A 73 14.59 -11.56 3.53
N THR A 74 15.28 -12.60 4.01
CA THR A 74 15.50 -13.82 3.22
C THR A 74 14.19 -14.59 3.00
N LEU A 75 13.39 -14.76 4.06
CA LEU A 75 12.08 -15.41 3.95
C LEU A 75 11.15 -14.62 3.04
N LEU A 76 11.15 -13.30 3.16
CA LEU A 76 10.30 -12.40 2.37
C LEU A 76 10.60 -12.50 0.87
N ARG A 77 11.86 -12.64 0.49
CA ARG A 77 12.25 -12.88 -0.90
C ARG A 77 11.61 -14.16 -1.44
N TYR A 78 11.75 -15.28 -0.73
CA TYR A 78 11.14 -16.54 -1.15
C TYR A 78 9.61 -16.52 -1.08
N MET A 79 9.03 -15.75 -0.19
CA MET A 79 7.59 -15.49 -0.18
C MET A 79 7.14 -14.76 -1.46
N ALA A 80 7.91 -13.79 -1.94
CA ALA A 80 7.60 -13.08 -3.19
C ALA A 80 7.73 -13.99 -4.43
N GLU A 81 8.78 -14.81 -4.50
CA GLU A 81 8.90 -15.86 -5.54
C GLU A 81 7.71 -16.84 -5.48
N GLY A 82 7.39 -17.31 -4.27
CA GLY A 82 6.25 -18.18 -4.01
C GLY A 82 4.93 -17.56 -4.41
N ALA A 83 4.75 -16.25 -4.21
CA ALA A 83 3.54 -15.53 -4.61
C ALA A 83 3.31 -15.56 -6.14
N VAL A 84 4.38 -15.37 -6.93
CA VAL A 84 4.31 -15.46 -8.39
C VAL A 84 4.01 -16.89 -8.84
N ALA A 85 4.65 -17.89 -8.25
CA ALA A 85 4.40 -19.30 -8.53
C ALA A 85 2.94 -19.68 -8.18
N TYR A 86 2.48 -19.27 -7.00
CA TYR A 86 1.13 -19.53 -6.54
C TYR A 86 0.06 -18.85 -7.41
N ALA A 87 0.30 -17.62 -7.89
CA ALA A 87 -0.59 -16.95 -8.83
C ALA A 87 -0.76 -17.78 -10.13
N LYS A 88 0.34 -18.37 -10.63
CA LYS A 88 0.30 -19.25 -11.82
C LYS A 88 -0.46 -20.54 -11.55
N GLU A 89 -0.32 -21.15 -10.37
CA GLU A 89 -1.12 -22.32 -9.94
C GLU A 89 -2.63 -22.00 -9.91
N LEU A 90 -2.99 -20.76 -9.57
CA LEU A 90 -4.38 -20.27 -9.60
C LEU A 90 -4.89 -19.92 -11.01
N GLY A 91 -4.09 -20.16 -12.06
CA GLY A 91 -4.45 -19.89 -13.45
C GLY A 91 -4.14 -18.48 -13.95
N TRP A 92 -3.39 -17.69 -13.19
CA TRP A 92 -2.93 -16.38 -13.62
C TRP A 92 -1.58 -16.53 -14.34
N GLU A 93 -1.61 -16.82 -15.63
CA GLU A 93 -0.42 -17.21 -16.42
C GLU A 93 0.67 -16.13 -16.45
N LYS A 94 0.27 -14.86 -16.52
CA LYS A 94 1.18 -13.69 -16.55
C LYS A 94 0.89 -12.74 -15.40
N PRO A 95 1.28 -13.10 -14.16
CA PRO A 95 0.97 -12.30 -12.99
C PRO A 95 1.55 -10.90 -13.09
N GLN A 96 0.72 -9.89 -12.86
CA GLN A 96 1.13 -8.48 -12.78
C GLN A 96 1.32 -8.13 -11.30
N ILE A 97 2.44 -8.60 -10.73
CA ILE A 97 2.77 -8.46 -9.30
C ILE A 97 4.03 -7.61 -9.16
N VAL A 98 3.95 -6.57 -8.36
CA VAL A 98 5.06 -5.71 -7.94
C VAL A 98 5.40 -6.03 -6.49
N LEU A 99 6.68 -6.14 -6.15
CA LEU A 99 7.16 -6.13 -4.76
C LEU A 99 7.74 -4.73 -4.48
N HIS A 100 7.16 -4.03 -3.51
CA HIS A 100 7.42 -2.62 -3.25
C HIS A 100 7.83 -2.36 -1.79
N LEU A 101 8.91 -1.59 -1.60
CA LEU A 101 9.25 -1.04 -0.29
C LEU A 101 8.36 0.18 -0.01
N ASP A 102 7.63 0.13 1.09
CA ASP A 102 6.76 1.18 1.59
C ASP A 102 7.49 2.03 2.63
N HIS A 103 7.49 3.35 2.49
CA HIS A 103 8.16 4.32 3.36
C HIS A 103 9.62 3.97 3.70
N GLY A 104 10.47 3.84 2.69
CA GLY A 104 11.91 3.75 2.90
C GLY A 104 12.46 5.03 3.56
N ASP A 105 13.18 4.88 4.67
CA ASP A 105 13.70 5.98 5.48
C ASP A 105 15.15 6.39 5.13
N SER A 106 15.80 5.64 4.27
CA SER A 106 17.20 5.85 3.94
C SER A 106 17.58 5.25 2.59
N PHE A 107 18.62 5.80 1.98
CA PHE A 107 19.21 5.25 0.77
C PHE A 107 19.65 3.79 0.96
N GLU A 108 20.27 3.47 2.09
CA GLU A 108 20.78 2.15 2.43
C GLU A 108 19.66 1.10 2.47
N LEU A 109 18.49 1.45 3.01
CA LEU A 109 17.33 0.57 3.03
C LEU A 109 16.78 0.35 1.62
N CYS A 110 16.59 1.41 0.84
CA CYS A 110 16.15 1.31 -0.55
C CYS A 110 17.12 0.47 -1.39
N LYS A 111 18.44 0.74 -1.27
CA LYS A 111 19.49 -0.03 -1.92
C LYS A 111 19.40 -1.51 -1.56
N SER A 112 19.28 -1.83 -0.27
CA SER A 112 19.16 -3.21 0.20
C SER A 112 17.92 -3.92 -0.37
N CYS A 113 16.80 -3.22 -0.56
CA CYS A 113 15.61 -3.79 -1.18
C CYS A 113 15.81 -4.03 -2.69
N VAL A 114 16.42 -3.08 -3.41
CA VAL A 114 16.78 -3.26 -4.83
C VAL A 114 17.68 -4.47 -5.00
N ASP A 115 18.76 -4.58 -4.22
CA ASP A 115 19.72 -5.70 -4.26
C ASP A 115 19.05 -7.06 -3.97
N MET A 116 17.93 -7.05 -3.28
CA MET A 116 17.15 -8.27 -2.97
C MET A 116 16.09 -8.62 -4.01
N GLY A 117 15.95 -7.84 -5.09
CA GLY A 117 15.01 -8.11 -6.16
C GLY A 117 13.64 -7.46 -5.98
N PHE A 118 13.50 -6.42 -5.17
CA PHE A 118 12.30 -5.58 -5.20
C PHE A 118 12.20 -4.90 -6.58
N SER A 119 11.01 -4.85 -7.12
CA SER A 119 10.77 -4.23 -8.43
C SER A 119 10.33 -2.76 -8.34
N SER A 120 10.09 -2.28 -7.13
CA SER A 120 9.77 -0.89 -6.83
C SER A 120 10.17 -0.54 -5.40
N VAL A 121 10.59 0.70 -5.17
CA VAL A 121 10.91 1.22 -3.82
C VAL A 121 10.35 2.63 -3.67
N MET A 122 9.91 2.97 -2.46
CA MET A 122 9.61 4.33 -2.08
C MET A 122 10.71 4.86 -1.16
N ILE A 123 11.10 6.09 -1.39
CA ILE A 123 11.92 6.88 -0.46
C ILE A 123 11.11 8.05 0.08
N ASP A 124 10.93 8.09 1.38
CA ASP A 124 10.20 9.13 2.09
C ASP A 124 11.15 10.12 2.72
N GLY A 125 11.41 11.21 2.00
CA GLY A 125 12.15 12.37 2.49
C GLY A 125 11.22 13.54 2.83
N SER A 126 9.92 13.35 2.92
CA SER A 126 8.92 14.43 3.11
C SER A 126 9.11 15.23 4.41
N HIS A 127 9.70 14.62 5.42
CA HIS A 127 10.04 15.25 6.70
C HIS A 127 11.31 16.12 6.66
N LEU A 128 12.11 16.01 5.59
CA LEU A 128 13.33 16.78 5.38
C LEU A 128 13.03 18.14 4.71
N PRO A 129 13.95 19.10 4.81
CA PRO A 129 13.90 20.28 3.94
C PRO A 129 13.84 19.89 2.46
N TYR A 130 13.12 20.68 1.65
CA TYR A 130 12.85 20.37 0.23
C TYR A 130 14.10 19.94 -0.55
N ASP A 131 15.20 20.70 -0.47
CA ASP A 131 16.41 20.37 -1.22
C ASP A 131 17.08 19.07 -0.76
N GLU A 132 16.95 18.73 0.51
CA GLU A 132 17.44 17.46 1.07
C GLU A 132 16.57 16.29 0.61
N ASN A 133 15.24 16.45 0.56
CA ASN A 133 14.32 15.47 -0.01
C ASN A 133 14.64 15.24 -1.49
N VAL A 134 14.83 16.30 -2.27
CA VAL A 134 15.25 16.20 -3.67
C VAL A 134 16.56 15.42 -3.82
N ALA A 135 17.57 15.76 -3.03
CA ALA A 135 18.88 15.10 -3.11
C ALA A 135 18.82 13.62 -2.72
N LEU A 136 18.06 13.28 -1.67
CA LEU A 136 17.89 11.90 -1.23
C LEU A 136 17.10 11.07 -2.26
N THR A 137 15.97 11.59 -2.75
CA THR A 137 15.15 10.92 -3.75
C THR A 137 15.92 10.69 -5.04
N LYS A 138 16.64 11.70 -5.53
CA LYS A 138 17.51 11.57 -6.71
C LYS A 138 18.57 10.49 -6.55
N LYS A 139 19.22 10.41 -5.40
CA LYS A 139 20.24 9.39 -5.12
C LYS A 139 19.64 7.97 -5.20
N VAL A 140 18.42 7.77 -4.70
CA VAL A 140 17.73 6.47 -4.80
C VAL A 140 17.35 6.17 -6.25
N VAL A 141 16.83 7.14 -6.99
CA VAL A 141 16.48 7.00 -8.42
C VAL A 141 17.69 6.60 -9.24
N GLU A 142 18.82 7.30 -9.09
CA GLU A 142 20.05 7.01 -9.82
C GLU A 142 20.57 5.59 -9.57
N TYR A 143 20.35 5.06 -8.37
CA TYR A 143 20.70 3.68 -8.07
C TYR A 143 19.69 2.67 -8.62
N ALA A 144 18.42 2.85 -8.31
CA ALA A 144 17.35 1.90 -8.62
C ALA A 144 17.14 1.71 -10.14
N HIS A 145 17.24 2.79 -10.91
CA HIS A 145 17.08 2.75 -12.38
C HIS A 145 18.15 1.92 -13.09
N GLN A 146 19.32 1.69 -12.48
CA GLN A 146 20.33 0.78 -13.06
C GLN A 146 19.86 -0.68 -13.11
N PHE A 147 18.86 -1.03 -12.30
CA PHE A 147 18.29 -2.37 -12.16
C PHE A 147 16.84 -2.47 -12.69
N ASP A 148 16.38 -1.46 -13.42
CA ASP A 148 14.98 -1.32 -13.89
C ASP A 148 13.94 -1.36 -12.75
N VAL A 149 14.31 -0.84 -11.56
CA VAL A 149 13.44 -0.71 -10.39
C VAL A 149 12.86 0.69 -10.37
N THR A 150 11.53 0.80 -10.23
CA THR A 150 10.84 2.10 -10.15
C THR A 150 10.92 2.71 -8.77
N VAL A 151 10.92 4.04 -8.71
CA VAL A 151 11.05 4.81 -7.46
C VAL A 151 9.85 5.74 -7.28
N GLU A 152 9.24 5.65 -6.11
CA GLU A 152 8.23 6.56 -5.60
C GLU A 152 8.87 7.58 -4.67
N GLY A 153 8.60 8.87 -4.90
CA GLY A 153 8.96 9.96 -3.99
C GLY A 153 7.74 10.47 -3.25
N GLU A 154 7.93 11.37 -2.28
CA GLU A 154 6.84 12.00 -1.53
C GLU A 154 7.02 13.50 -1.36
N LEU A 155 5.93 14.25 -1.59
CA LEU A 155 5.79 15.67 -1.27
C LEU A 155 4.55 15.93 -0.42
N GLY A 156 4.73 16.75 0.60
CA GLY A 156 3.75 16.95 1.66
C GLY A 156 3.98 15.94 2.78
N VAL A 157 3.29 16.12 3.91
CA VAL A 157 3.41 15.26 5.10
C VAL A 157 2.02 14.79 5.48
N LEU A 158 1.85 13.48 5.61
CA LEU A 158 0.63 12.88 6.12
C LEU A 158 0.69 12.80 7.66
N ALA A 159 -0.40 13.22 8.32
CA ALA A 159 -0.54 13.01 9.76
C ALA A 159 -0.87 11.53 10.07
N GLY A 160 -0.76 11.17 11.35
CA GLY A 160 -1.07 9.82 11.86
C GLY A 160 0.18 9.00 12.16
N VAL A 161 -0.03 7.74 12.49
CA VAL A 161 1.03 6.78 12.86
C VAL A 161 0.83 5.49 12.08
N GLU A 162 1.85 5.07 11.37
CA GLU A 162 1.92 3.77 10.69
C GLU A 162 3.34 3.24 10.76
N ASP A 163 3.51 2.10 11.42
CA ASP A 163 4.80 1.51 11.76
C ASP A 163 5.78 2.55 12.37
N GLU A 164 6.86 2.89 11.67
CA GLU A 164 7.86 3.88 12.13
C GLU A 164 7.56 5.32 11.67
N VAL A 165 6.53 5.53 10.84
CA VAL A 165 6.15 6.87 10.34
C VAL A 165 5.14 7.50 11.27
N SER A 166 5.42 8.73 11.73
CA SER A 166 4.49 9.49 12.56
C SER A 166 4.61 11.00 12.32
N ALA A 167 3.46 11.68 12.22
CA ALA A 167 3.37 13.12 12.18
C ALA A 167 2.11 13.61 12.89
N GLU A 168 2.20 14.72 13.62
CA GLU A 168 1.06 15.30 14.34
C GLU A 168 0.13 16.11 13.44
N HIS A 169 0.66 16.69 12.36
CA HIS A 169 -0.05 17.59 11.47
C HIS A 169 0.20 17.25 10.01
N HIS A 170 -0.82 17.48 9.16
CA HIS A 170 -0.68 17.45 7.71
C HIS A 170 0.07 18.65 7.20
N THR A 171 0.92 18.42 6.19
CA THR A 171 1.38 19.46 5.29
C THR A 171 0.92 19.06 3.89
N TYR A 172 -0.10 19.74 3.37
CA TYR A 172 -0.61 19.44 2.03
C TYR A 172 0.45 19.67 0.96
N THR A 173 0.42 18.83 -0.08
CA THR A 173 1.28 19.01 -1.24
C THR A 173 0.99 20.34 -1.92
N ARG A 174 2.04 21.03 -2.34
CA ARG A 174 1.95 22.28 -3.07
C ARG A 174 2.09 22.01 -4.56
N PRO A 175 1.02 22.18 -5.37
CA PRO A 175 1.05 21.87 -6.80
C PRO A 175 2.19 22.54 -7.55
N GLU A 176 2.58 23.75 -7.17
CA GLU A 176 3.66 24.51 -7.78
C GLU A 176 5.07 23.91 -7.58
N GLU A 177 5.25 22.99 -6.64
CA GLU A 177 6.53 22.32 -6.36
C GLU A 177 6.70 20.99 -7.11
N VAL A 178 5.61 20.38 -7.59
CA VAL A 178 5.65 19.00 -8.11
C VAL A 178 6.47 18.88 -9.39
N VAL A 179 6.39 19.84 -10.30
CA VAL A 179 7.16 19.83 -11.56
C VAL A 179 8.65 19.91 -11.30
N ASP A 180 9.05 20.83 -10.41
CA ASP A 180 10.45 21.01 -10.04
C ASP A 180 11.00 19.75 -9.36
N PHE A 181 10.25 19.18 -8.41
CA PHE A 181 10.62 17.95 -7.71
C PHE A 181 10.81 16.77 -8.66
N VAL A 182 9.82 16.48 -9.50
CA VAL A 182 9.87 15.35 -10.43
C VAL A 182 11.01 15.54 -11.45
N SER A 183 11.18 16.75 -11.97
CA SER A 183 12.24 17.03 -12.95
C SER A 183 13.66 16.91 -12.36
N LYS A 184 13.84 17.28 -11.10
CA LYS A 184 15.14 17.19 -10.40
C LYS A 184 15.47 15.78 -9.94
N THR A 185 14.47 15.02 -9.49
CA THR A 185 14.64 13.68 -8.91
C THR A 185 14.59 12.58 -9.95
N GLY A 186 13.73 12.70 -10.97
CA GLY A 186 13.45 11.67 -11.95
C GLY A 186 12.67 10.48 -11.39
N CYS A 187 11.93 10.66 -10.27
CA CYS A 187 11.08 9.60 -9.71
C CYS A 187 9.97 9.17 -10.68
N ASP A 188 9.53 7.91 -10.58
CA ASP A 188 8.55 7.32 -11.49
C ASP A 188 7.09 7.57 -11.04
N SER A 189 6.88 7.88 -9.76
CA SER A 189 5.59 8.23 -9.18
C SER A 189 5.77 9.14 -7.96
N LEU A 190 4.71 9.84 -7.58
CA LEU A 190 4.72 10.79 -6.48
C LEU A 190 3.56 10.56 -5.52
N ALA A 191 3.88 10.27 -4.27
CA ALA A 191 2.93 10.30 -3.17
C ALA A 191 2.65 11.76 -2.79
N ILE A 192 1.36 12.08 -2.63
CA ILE A 192 0.90 13.42 -2.28
C ILE A 192 0.03 13.40 -1.03
N SER A 193 0.03 14.51 -0.30
CA SER A 193 -0.81 14.74 0.87
C SER A 193 -2.02 15.61 0.50
N ILE A 194 -3.21 14.98 0.53
CA ILE A 194 -4.49 15.63 0.24
C ILE A 194 -5.52 15.47 1.38
N GLY A 195 -5.08 15.08 2.57
CA GLY A 195 -5.94 14.88 3.74
C GLY A 195 -6.18 13.43 4.14
N THR A 196 -5.55 12.46 3.47
CA THR A 196 -5.46 11.08 3.97
C THR A 196 -4.52 11.04 5.20
N SER A 197 -4.66 10.02 6.04
CA SER A 197 -3.89 9.91 7.27
C SER A 197 -3.52 8.47 7.58
N HIS A 198 -2.37 8.24 8.20
CA HIS A 198 -1.89 6.91 8.57
C HIS A 198 -2.65 6.29 9.75
N GLY A 199 -2.67 4.96 9.84
CA GLY A 199 -3.27 4.19 10.93
C GLY A 199 -4.81 4.06 10.88
N ALA A 200 -5.40 3.47 11.91
CA ALA A 200 -6.84 3.26 12.03
C ALA A 200 -7.56 4.42 12.75
N ASN A 201 -6.86 5.19 13.57
CA ASN A 201 -7.38 6.38 14.25
C ASN A 201 -6.91 7.63 13.50
N LYS A 202 -7.36 7.78 12.26
CA LYS A 202 -6.89 8.81 11.33
C LYS A 202 -7.31 10.23 11.71
N PHE A 203 -8.45 10.36 12.35
CA PHE A 203 -9.06 11.65 12.68
C PHE A 203 -9.53 11.66 14.13
N LYS A 204 -9.39 12.80 14.79
CA LYS A 204 -10.00 13.00 16.10
C LYS A 204 -11.51 13.25 15.92
N PRO A 205 -12.37 12.80 16.87
CA PRO A 205 -13.82 12.99 16.76
C PRO A 205 -14.26 14.44 16.53
N GLU A 206 -13.52 15.41 17.09
CA GLU A 206 -13.78 16.84 16.93
C GLU A 206 -13.47 17.40 15.53
N GLN A 207 -12.72 16.66 14.72
CA GLN A 207 -12.46 16.97 13.32
C GLN A 207 -13.54 16.43 12.38
N CYS A 208 -14.40 15.54 12.89
CA CYS A 208 -15.41 14.84 12.13
C CYS A 208 -16.80 15.45 12.32
N THR A 209 -17.66 15.26 11.32
CA THR A 209 -19.11 15.46 11.44
C THR A 209 -19.78 14.12 11.76
N ARG A 210 -21.11 14.15 12.05
CA ARG A 210 -21.88 12.90 12.20
C ARG A 210 -22.93 12.83 11.10
N ASN A 211 -23.02 11.66 10.45
CA ASN A 211 -24.09 11.41 9.49
C ASN A 211 -25.43 11.10 10.18
N ALA A 212 -26.48 10.81 9.40
CA ALA A 212 -27.80 10.49 9.91
C ALA A 212 -27.86 9.25 10.82
N ASP A 213 -26.94 8.32 10.63
CA ASP A 213 -26.80 7.08 11.41
C ASP A 213 -25.93 7.28 12.68
N GLY A 214 -25.45 8.52 12.92
CA GLY A 214 -24.61 8.87 14.05
C GLY A 214 -23.13 8.47 13.90
N LEU A 215 -22.72 7.94 12.74
CA LEU A 215 -21.34 7.60 12.43
C LEU A 215 -20.50 8.84 12.18
N LEU A 216 -19.27 8.82 12.63
CA LEU A 216 -18.30 9.90 12.36
C LEU A 216 -17.89 9.88 10.89
N VAL A 217 -17.91 11.04 10.28
CA VAL A 217 -17.50 11.27 8.89
C VAL A 217 -16.32 12.24 8.90
N PRO A 218 -15.17 11.86 8.35
CA PRO A 218 -13.99 12.72 8.32
C PRO A 218 -14.19 13.94 7.39
N PRO A 219 -13.31 14.95 7.48
CA PRO A 219 -13.27 16.01 6.49
C PRO A 219 -13.05 15.45 5.08
N PRO A 220 -13.62 16.05 4.05
CA PRO A 220 -13.40 15.60 2.67
C PRO A 220 -11.94 15.76 2.26
N LEU A 221 -11.49 14.91 1.35
CA LEU A 221 -10.17 15.04 0.75
C LEU A 221 -10.04 16.34 -0.06
N ARG A 222 -8.84 16.89 -0.11
CA ARG A 222 -8.50 18.11 -0.84
C ARG A 222 -8.31 17.80 -2.33
N PHE A 223 -9.41 17.51 -3.02
CA PHE A 223 -9.40 17.28 -4.47
C PHE A 223 -8.90 18.49 -5.26
N ASP A 224 -9.04 19.69 -4.73
CA ASP A 224 -8.46 20.90 -5.30
C ASP A 224 -6.92 20.84 -5.39
N VAL A 225 -6.27 20.20 -4.41
CA VAL A 225 -4.82 19.94 -4.46
C VAL A 225 -4.50 18.90 -5.55
N LEU A 226 -5.25 17.79 -5.59
CA LEU A 226 -5.08 16.75 -6.62
C LEU A 226 -5.26 17.32 -8.03
N GLU A 227 -6.32 18.08 -8.29
CA GLU A 227 -6.57 18.77 -9.56
C GLU A 227 -5.44 19.74 -9.91
N GLY A 228 -4.92 20.47 -8.92
CA GLY A 228 -3.76 21.33 -9.10
C GLY A 228 -2.52 20.56 -9.54
N VAL A 229 -2.23 19.42 -8.89
CA VAL A 229 -1.10 18.55 -9.27
C VAL A 229 -1.28 17.97 -10.67
N GLU A 230 -2.47 17.49 -11.01
CA GLU A 230 -2.78 16.97 -12.35
C GLU A 230 -2.61 18.02 -13.45
N LYS A 231 -2.95 19.27 -13.15
CA LYS A 231 -2.77 20.39 -14.08
C LYS A 231 -1.30 20.70 -14.34
N GLU A 232 -0.46 20.64 -13.30
CA GLU A 232 0.98 20.91 -13.41
C GLU A 232 1.75 19.72 -13.99
N LEU A 233 1.33 18.48 -13.72
CA LEU A 233 1.94 17.22 -14.19
C LEU A 233 0.90 16.33 -14.89
N PRO A 234 0.41 16.67 -16.07
CA PRO A 234 -0.61 15.87 -16.76
C PRO A 234 -0.13 14.45 -17.05
N GLY A 235 -0.89 13.45 -16.58
CA GLY A 235 -0.61 12.04 -16.80
C GLY A 235 0.57 11.46 -16.02
N PHE A 236 1.12 12.20 -15.05
CA PHE A 236 2.13 11.66 -14.15
C PHE A 236 1.50 10.80 -13.06
N PRO A 237 2.11 9.64 -12.70
CA PRO A 237 1.56 8.73 -11.69
C PRO A 237 1.52 9.34 -10.28
N ILE A 238 0.31 9.47 -9.73
CA ILE A 238 0.07 9.95 -8.37
C ILE A 238 -0.32 8.79 -7.46
N VAL A 239 0.13 8.84 -6.21
CA VAL A 239 -0.08 7.82 -5.19
C VAL A 239 -0.75 8.44 -3.96
N LEU A 240 -1.68 7.69 -3.35
CA LEU A 240 -2.25 8.03 -2.05
C LEU A 240 -1.86 7.02 -0.98
N HIS A 241 -1.20 7.53 0.05
CA HIS A 241 -0.93 6.84 1.32
C HIS A 241 -2.03 7.11 2.34
N GLY A 242 -2.03 6.39 3.46
CA GLY A 242 -2.97 6.59 4.55
C GLY A 242 -4.45 6.41 4.16
N SER A 243 -4.75 5.56 3.19
CA SER A 243 -6.04 5.49 2.50
C SER A 243 -6.93 4.32 2.93
N SER A 244 -6.64 3.63 4.02
CA SER A 244 -7.52 2.60 4.57
C SER A 244 -8.89 3.20 4.97
N SER A 245 -9.99 2.51 4.65
CA SER A 245 -11.35 2.98 4.93
C SER A 245 -11.86 2.63 6.32
N VAL A 246 -11.11 1.78 7.05
CA VAL A 246 -11.45 1.34 8.40
C VAL A 246 -12.89 0.78 8.45
N PRO A 247 -13.13 -0.42 7.87
CA PRO A 247 -14.47 -0.99 7.79
C PRO A 247 -15.12 -1.12 9.15
N GLN A 248 -16.25 -0.45 9.37
CA GLN A 248 -16.90 -0.36 10.67
C GLN A 248 -17.46 -1.71 11.15
N GLU A 249 -17.78 -2.62 10.24
CA GLU A 249 -18.18 -4.00 10.58
C GLU A 249 -17.04 -4.79 11.25
N GLU A 250 -15.79 -4.57 10.82
CA GLU A 250 -14.61 -5.19 11.43
C GLU A 250 -14.33 -4.59 12.81
N VAL A 251 -14.42 -3.26 12.93
CA VAL A 251 -14.28 -2.56 14.21
C VAL A 251 -15.35 -3.04 15.21
N ALA A 252 -16.60 -3.16 14.78
CA ALA A 252 -17.69 -3.66 15.61
C ALA A 252 -17.45 -5.12 16.05
N THR A 253 -16.98 -5.98 15.14
CA THR A 253 -16.66 -7.38 15.45
C THR A 253 -15.50 -7.48 16.45
N ILE A 254 -14.43 -6.71 16.26
CA ILE A 254 -13.30 -6.65 17.18
C ILE A 254 -13.78 -6.25 18.58
N ASN A 255 -14.58 -5.18 18.69
CA ASN A 255 -15.08 -4.66 19.97
C ASN A 255 -16.05 -5.64 20.64
N LYS A 256 -16.94 -6.29 19.86
CA LYS A 256 -17.84 -7.32 20.36
C LYS A 256 -17.10 -8.47 21.02
N TYR A 257 -15.94 -8.84 20.51
CA TYR A 257 -15.15 -9.98 20.98
C TYR A 257 -13.91 -9.56 21.78
N GLY A 258 -14.07 -8.54 22.61
CA GLY A 258 -13.08 -8.14 23.64
C GLY A 258 -12.01 -7.17 23.16
N GLY A 259 -12.21 -6.52 22.02
CA GLY A 259 -11.40 -5.39 21.57
C GLY A 259 -11.82 -4.08 22.25
N ALA A 260 -11.02 -3.03 22.02
CA ALA A 260 -11.25 -1.69 22.56
C ALA A 260 -10.89 -0.59 21.56
N LEU A 261 -11.27 -0.79 20.29
CA LEU A 261 -11.07 0.23 19.26
C LEU A 261 -12.15 1.31 19.40
N LYS A 262 -11.71 2.51 19.82
CA LYS A 262 -12.57 3.68 19.94
C LYS A 262 -12.26 4.64 18.82
N ASP A 263 -13.31 5.26 18.28
CA ASP A 263 -13.19 6.34 17.30
C ASP A 263 -12.29 6.01 16.09
N ALA A 264 -12.26 4.73 15.69
CA ALA A 264 -11.54 4.28 14.51
C ALA A 264 -12.32 4.71 13.26
N ILE A 265 -11.73 5.63 12.47
CA ILE A 265 -12.35 6.26 11.32
C ILE A 265 -11.36 6.24 10.17
N GLY A 266 -11.82 5.85 8.99
CA GLY A 266 -11.03 5.80 7.77
C GLY A 266 -11.51 6.79 6.71
N ILE A 267 -10.91 6.68 5.53
CA ILE A 267 -11.30 7.49 4.36
C ILE A 267 -12.55 6.87 3.72
N PRO A 268 -13.59 7.66 3.38
CA PRO A 268 -14.76 7.17 2.68
C PRO A 268 -14.39 6.51 1.34
N GLU A 269 -14.97 5.34 1.07
CA GLU A 269 -14.63 4.57 -0.14
C GLU A 269 -15.04 5.28 -1.43
N GLU A 270 -16.10 6.08 -1.39
CA GLU A 270 -16.51 6.93 -2.51
C GLU A 270 -15.45 8.01 -2.86
N GLU A 271 -14.75 8.56 -1.88
CA GLU A 271 -13.65 9.50 -2.14
C GLU A 271 -12.43 8.79 -2.72
N LEU A 272 -12.11 7.59 -2.25
CA LEU A 272 -11.06 6.77 -2.85
C LEU A 272 -11.41 6.37 -4.29
N ARG A 273 -12.68 6.03 -4.55
CA ARG A 273 -13.14 5.73 -5.91
C ARG A 273 -13.05 6.95 -6.81
N HIS A 274 -13.40 8.13 -6.31
CA HIS A 274 -13.23 9.38 -7.03
C HIS A 274 -11.76 9.63 -7.37
N ALA A 275 -10.86 9.55 -6.40
CA ALA A 275 -9.42 9.70 -6.61
C ALA A 275 -8.88 8.71 -7.67
N ALA A 276 -9.32 7.45 -7.63
CA ALA A 276 -8.90 6.41 -8.57
C ALA A 276 -9.36 6.65 -10.02
N THR A 277 -10.31 7.56 -10.26
CA THR A 277 -10.73 7.95 -11.63
C THR A 277 -9.91 9.08 -12.23
N SER A 278 -8.94 9.60 -11.49
CA SER A 278 -8.02 10.67 -11.88
C SER A 278 -6.59 10.15 -12.10
N ALA A 279 -5.56 10.95 -11.87
CA ALA A 279 -4.16 10.53 -11.95
C ALA A 279 -3.69 9.66 -10.78
N VAL A 280 -4.54 9.38 -9.79
CA VAL A 280 -4.21 8.47 -8.70
C VAL A 280 -4.23 7.03 -9.21
N CYS A 281 -3.05 6.49 -9.44
CA CYS A 281 -2.85 5.16 -10.02
C CYS A 281 -2.47 4.08 -9.00
N LYS A 282 -2.18 4.45 -7.74
CA LYS A 282 -1.88 3.55 -6.63
C LYS A 282 -2.54 4.06 -5.36
N ILE A 283 -3.18 3.17 -4.62
CA ILE A 283 -3.78 3.47 -3.32
C ILE A 283 -3.32 2.43 -2.30
N ASN A 284 -2.72 2.91 -1.19
CA ASN A 284 -2.20 2.08 -0.12
C ASN A 284 -3.29 1.67 0.85
N ILE A 285 -3.35 0.37 1.15
CA ILE A 285 -4.31 -0.23 2.09
C ILE A 285 -3.57 -1.19 3.02
N ASP A 286 -3.46 -0.84 4.30
CA ASP A 286 -2.86 -1.66 5.35
C ASP A 286 -3.83 -1.91 6.51
N SER A 287 -4.28 -0.88 7.21
CA SER A 287 -5.11 -1.00 8.42
C SER A 287 -6.35 -1.85 8.21
N ASP A 288 -6.98 -1.81 7.03
CA ASP A 288 -8.18 -2.59 6.72
C ASP A 288 -7.92 -4.09 6.81
N SER A 289 -6.78 -4.55 6.30
CA SER A 289 -6.40 -5.98 6.36
C SER A 289 -6.04 -6.42 7.78
N ARG A 290 -5.39 -5.56 8.55
CA ARG A 290 -5.09 -5.81 9.97
C ARG A 290 -6.38 -5.96 10.77
N LEU A 291 -7.40 -5.11 10.50
CA LEU A 291 -8.72 -5.18 11.14
C LEU A 291 -9.45 -6.47 10.76
N ALA A 292 -9.52 -6.82 9.47
CA ALA A 292 -10.20 -8.03 9.00
C ALA A 292 -9.58 -9.30 9.59
N MET A 293 -8.26 -9.39 9.66
CA MET A 293 -7.56 -10.50 10.30
C MET A 293 -7.88 -10.59 11.79
N THR A 294 -7.78 -9.46 12.50
CA THR A 294 -7.99 -9.39 13.95
C THR A 294 -9.43 -9.74 14.32
N ALA A 295 -10.41 -9.24 13.56
CA ALA A 295 -11.82 -9.53 13.78
C ALA A 295 -12.11 -11.04 13.71
N ALA A 296 -11.67 -11.69 12.64
CA ALA A 296 -11.89 -13.12 12.45
C ALA A 296 -11.19 -13.98 13.53
N VAL A 297 -9.96 -13.66 13.91
CA VAL A 297 -9.23 -14.37 14.96
C VAL A 297 -9.94 -14.22 16.32
N ARG A 298 -10.36 -13.00 16.68
CA ARG A 298 -11.10 -12.75 17.92
C ARG A 298 -12.42 -13.48 17.97
N GLU A 299 -13.17 -13.49 16.86
CA GLU A 299 -14.44 -14.22 16.76
C GLU A 299 -14.24 -15.72 17.01
N VAL A 300 -13.21 -16.33 16.41
CA VAL A 300 -12.93 -17.76 16.64
C VAL A 300 -12.62 -18.02 18.11
N PHE A 301 -11.74 -17.26 18.73
CA PHE A 301 -11.38 -17.48 20.14
C PHE A 301 -12.54 -17.22 21.10
N ALA A 302 -13.43 -16.28 20.79
CA ALA A 302 -14.62 -16.02 21.62
C ALA A 302 -15.71 -17.09 21.43
N THR A 303 -15.94 -17.56 20.21
CA THR A 303 -17.02 -18.52 19.91
C THR A 303 -16.60 -19.99 20.04
N LYS A 304 -15.31 -20.25 19.95
CA LYS A 304 -14.69 -21.59 20.06
C LYS A 304 -13.51 -21.55 21.01
N PRO A 305 -13.73 -21.33 22.32
CA PRO A 305 -12.65 -21.06 23.28
C PRO A 305 -11.66 -22.20 23.50
N ALA A 306 -12.00 -23.42 23.08
CA ALA A 306 -11.11 -24.58 23.11
C ALA A 306 -10.23 -24.72 21.85
N GLU A 307 -10.39 -23.83 20.87
CA GLU A 307 -9.62 -23.93 19.63
C GLU A 307 -8.18 -23.42 19.81
N PHE A 308 -7.21 -24.22 19.42
CA PHE A 308 -5.79 -23.91 19.51
C PHE A 308 -4.99 -24.27 18.25
N ASP A 309 -5.64 -24.86 17.22
CA ASP A 309 -4.98 -25.12 15.94
C ASP A 309 -4.93 -23.82 15.12
N PRO A 310 -3.69 -23.31 14.79
CA PRO A 310 -3.56 -22.08 14.02
C PRO A 310 -4.31 -22.11 12.67
N ARG A 311 -4.41 -23.24 12.02
CA ARG A 311 -5.16 -23.39 10.78
C ARG A 311 -6.67 -23.08 10.94
N LYS A 312 -7.19 -23.28 12.15
CA LYS A 312 -8.62 -23.09 12.48
C LYS A 312 -8.99 -21.65 12.83
N TYR A 313 -8.01 -20.81 13.22
CA TYR A 313 -8.25 -19.38 13.45
C TYR A 313 -7.59 -18.48 12.40
N LEU A 314 -6.46 -18.88 11.79
CA LEU A 314 -5.86 -18.15 10.69
C LEU A 314 -6.52 -18.42 9.33
N GLY A 315 -7.10 -19.61 9.12
CA GLY A 315 -7.88 -19.92 7.92
C GLY A 315 -9.07 -18.96 7.71
N PRO A 316 -9.99 -18.83 8.67
CA PRO A 316 -11.05 -17.82 8.62
C PRO A 316 -10.55 -16.39 8.49
N ALA A 317 -9.41 -16.04 9.11
CA ALA A 317 -8.80 -14.73 8.97
C ALA A 317 -8.34 -14.46 7.53
N ARG A 318 -7.68 -15.44 6.89
CA ARG A 318 -7.31 -15.37 5.47
C ARG A 318 -8.52 -15.18 4.56
N ASP A 319 -9.59 -15.93 4.81
CA ASP A 319 -10.81 -15.87 4.01
C ASP A 319 -11.51 -14.50 4.17
N ASN A 320 -11.52 -13.93 5.38
CA ASN A 320 -12.06 -12.60 5.63
C ASN A 320 -11.22 -11.51 4.91
N MET A 321 -9.89 -11.58 5.01
CA MET A 321 -9.02 -10.67 4.29
C MET A 321 -9.19 -10.79 2.76
N LYS A 322 -9.31 -12.01 2.21
CA LYS A 322 -9.57 -12.20 0.78
C LYS A 322 -10.87 -11.52 0.35
N LYS A 323 -11.94 -11.65 1.13
CA LYS A 323 -13.21 -10.96 0.86
C LYS A 323 -13.04 -9.44 0.84
N LEU A 324 -12.31 -8.90 1.83
CA LEU A 324 -11.97 -7.48 1.88
C LEU A 324 -11.19 -7.02 0.64
N TYR A 325 -10.13 -7.72 0.27
CA TYR A 325 -9.31 -7.35 -0.88
C TYR A 325 -10.11 -7.39 -2.19
N LYS A 326 -10.97 -8.38 -2.38
CA LYS A 326 -11.88 -8.45 -3.55
C LYS A 326 -12.80 -7.24 -3.58
N HIS A 327 -13.42 -6.89 -2.45
CA HIS A 327 -14.26 -5.69 -2.35
C HIS A 327 -13.51 -4.41 -2.75
N LYS A 328 -12.28 -4.23 -2.24
CA LYS A 328 -11.45 -3.07 -2.60
C LYS A 328 -11.12 -3.03 -4.09
N ILE A 329 -10.72 -4.14 -4.66
CA ILE A 329 -10.39 -4.28 -6.08
C ILE A 329 -11.59 -3.94 -6.97
N GLU A 330 -12.75 -4.53 -6.68
CA GLU A 330 -13.95 -4.46 -7.53
C GLU A 330 -14.69 -3.13 -7.37
N ASN A 331 -14.91 -2.70 -6.12
CA ASN A 331 -15.85 -1.61 -5.84
C ASN A 331 -15.19 -0.28 -5.54
N VAL A 332 -13.96 -0.27 -5.02
CA VAL A 332 -13.27 0.96 -4.61
C VAL A 332 -12.24 1.39 -5.65
N LEU A 333 -11.32 0.51 -6.03
CA LEU A 333 -10.18 0.86 -6.89
C LEU A 333 -10.49 0.68 -8.39
N GLY A 334 -11.44 -0.22 -8.72
CA GLY A 334 -11.87 -0.46 -10.10
C GLY A 334 -10.84 -1.20 -10.95
N SER A 335 -9.94 -1.96 -10.32
CA SER A 335 -8.83 -2.66 -11.00
C SER A 335 -9.17 -4.08 -11.43
N ALA A 336 -10.38 -4.59 -11.15
CA ALA A 336 -10.82 -5.90 -11.61
C ALA A 336 -10.79 -6.00 -13.14
N GLY A 337 -10.27 -7.11 -13.67
CA GLY A 337 -10.12 -7.35 -15.11
C GLY A 337 -9.04 -6.50 -15.79
N LYS A 338 -8.12 -5.89 -15.04
CA LYS A 338 -7.09 -4.99 -15.59
C LYS A 338 -5.69 -5.61 -15.65
N ALA A 339 -5.53 -6.87 -15.29
CA ALA A 339 -4.26 -7.60 -15.32
C ALA A 339 -3.94 -8.25 -16.68
N GLU A 340 -4.68 -7.94 -17.73
CA GLU A 340 -4.48 -8.49 -19.09
C GLU A 340 -3.55 -7.61 -19.94
#